data_287a4f1f56b914c9bb0b95a71b85394a
#
_entry.id   287a4f1f56b914c9bb0b95a71b85394a
#
_cell.length_a   1.000
_cell.length_b   1.000
_cell.length_c   1.000
_cell.angle_alpha   90.00
_cell.angle_beta   90.00
_cell.angle_gamma   90.00
#
_symmetry.space_group_name_H-M   'P 1'
#
loop_
_entity.id
_entity.type
_entity.pdbx_description
1 polymer ?
#
loop_
_entity_poly.entity_id
_entity_poly.type
_entity_poly.pdbx_seq_one_letter_code
_entity_poly.pdbx_strand_id
1 'polypeptide(L)'
;MKKKLVTVLLASSMVATMLAGCGSGSGDGTEKGSSAKGGDGSVYMLNFKPETDQAWQDLAEKYTDETGVQVTVVTAADGQYKTTLKSELAKKEAPTIFNIGSTADCAEYDKYIYDLKDSEIYKHLTDKSLALEYNGKIASVANCYECYGIIYNKAILEKYCSNYSGAVIKSVDDIKDLDTLEKVATDINEHVDDINKACDLHLTEAFASAGLDSGSNWRFTGHLAGLALYYEFKDAGCDLTAGQKEVTGKYMDNFKRVWDMYTNTSAADKATLDSGSLNAESELGMEEAVFYQNGDWEYANFADDNENGYTVKQSDLSMMPIYFGVDDENEGLAVGTENHWTVNAKADQKDIDATLEFLNWVITSDDGRDAIVNKMGLSAPFDTFTGDYESKNAFANVASELVKNGKTSVAWSFNATPSVDDWRADFLAPLTEYTAVSYTH
;
A
#
# COMPACT_ATOMS: atom_id res chain seq x y z
N MET A 1 39.50 -5.52 -31.77
CA MET A 1 39.70 -5.73 -30.36
C MET A 1 38.46 -6.43 -29.79
N LYS A 2 38.63 -7.55 -29.12
CA LYS A 2 37.63 -8.58 -28.87
C LYS A 2 36.65 -8.17 -27.79
N LYS A 3 35.32 -8.20 -28.07
CA LYS A 3 34.25 -8.09 -27.10
C LYS A 3 34.11 -9.42 -26.35
N LYS A 4 34.20 -9.41 -25.02
CA LYS A 4 33.92 -10.56 -24.19
C LYS A 4 32.44 -10.49 -23.76
N LEU A 5 31.65 -11.45 -24.24
CA LEU A 5 30.34 -11.79 -23.69
C LEU A 5 30.57 -12.48 -22.33
N VAL A 6 29.93 -12.00 -21.29
CA VAL A 6 29.83 -12.72 -20.01
C VAL A 6 28.43 -13.32 -19.96
N THR A 7 28.37 -14.63 -20.13
CA THR A 7 27.15 -15.43 -19.96
C THR A 7 27.10 -15.83 -18.48
N VAL A 8 26.10 -15.36 -17.76
CA VAL A 8 25.79 -15.81 -16.39
C VAL A 8 24.89 -17.03 -16.51
N LEU A 9 25.43 -18.20 -16.15
CA LEU A 9 24.69 -19.45 -15.99
C LEU A 9 24.13 -19.47 -14.56
N LEU A 10 22.80 -19.41 -14.44
CA LEU A 10 22.09 -19.78 -13.20
C LEU A 10 22.11 -21.31 -13.08
N ALA A 11 22.82 -21.81 -12.09
CA ALA A 11 22.81 -23.21 -11.70
C ALA A 11 21.72 -23.43 -10.65
N SER A 12 20.64 -24.08 -11.06
CA SER A 12 19.61 -24.64 -10.18
C SER A 12 20.20 -25.88 -9.44
N SER A 13 20.43 -25.77 -8.16
CA SER A 13 20.80 -26.90 -7.32
C SER A 13 19.55 -27.56 -6.72
N MET A 14 19.11 -28.68 -7.31
CA MET A 14 18.20 -29.62 -6.67
C MET A 14 18.93 -30.36 -5.56
N VAL A 15 18.48 -30.21 -4.32
CA VAL A 15 18.88 -31.10 -3.23
C VAL A 15 17.85 -32.22 -3.13
N ALA A 16 18.24 -33.39 -3.60
CA ALA A 16 17.53 -34.64 -3.35
C ALA A 16 18.12 -35.28 -2.09
N THR A 17 17.38 -35.29 -0.99
CA THR A 17 17.74 -36.08 0.19
C THR A 17 17.09 -37.45 0.13
N MET A 18 17.90 -38.50 -0.06
CA MET A 18 17.50 -39.89 0.02
C MET A 18 17.34 -40.35 1.48
N LEU A 19 16.20 -40.90 1.79
CA LEU A 19 15.98 -41.76 2.95
C LEU A 19 16.58 -43.15 2.67
N ALA A 20 17.48 -43.58 3.52
CA ALA A 20 17.68 -45.03 3.73
C ALA A 20 18.46 -45.32 5.03
N GLY A 21 17.92 -46.24 5.85
CA GLY A 21 18.74 -47.10 6.63
C GLY A 21 18.33 -47.33 8.07
N CYS A 22 17.53 -48.34 8.32
CA CYS A 22 17.41 -49.04 9.61
C CYS A 22 18.71 -49.59 10.13
N GLY A 23 18.98 -49.50 11.45
CA GLY A 23 20.01 -50.23 12.14
C GLY A 23 19.84 -50.15 13.64
N SER A 24 19.47 -51.24 14.27
CA SER A 24 19.28 -51.43 15.71
C SER A 24 20.59 -51.41 16.49
N GLY A 25 20.57 -50.80 17.68
CA GLY A 25 21.63 -50.90 18.66
C GLY A 25 21.28 -50.23 19.98
N SER A 26 21.08 -51.03 21.02
CA SER A 26 20.79 -50.64 22.39
C SER A 26 21.89 -49.79 23.04
N GLY A 27 21.56 -48.74 23.80
CA GLY A 27 22.44 -47.99 24.67
C GLY A 27 21.65 -46.97 25.48
N ASP A 28 21.54 -47.25 26.75
CA ASP A 28 20.91 -46.49 27.82
C ASP A 28 21.60 -45.09 28.00
N GLY A 29 20.89 -44.00 28.07
CA GLY A 29 21.43 -42.67 28.32
C GLY A 29 20.29 -41.65 28.38
N THR A 30 19.82 -41.38 29.59
CA THR A 30 18.82 -40.37 29.94
C THR A 30 19.29 -38.95 29.62
N GLU A 31 18.85 -38.38 28.51
CA GLU A 31 18.80 -36.92 28.32
C GLU A 31 17.36 -36.53 28.04
N LYS A 32 16.82 -35.69 28.94
CA LYS A 32 15.55 -35.00 28.73
C LYS A 32 15.73 -33.96 27.66
N GLY A 33 15.64 -34.35 26.41
CA GLY A 33 15.36 -33.46 25.30
C GLY A 33 13.87 -33.15 25.31
N SER A 34 13.53 -31.90 25.54
CA SER A 34 12.19 -31.36 25.21
C SER A 34 11.98 -31.57 23.72
N SER A 35 11.26 -32.63 23.35
CA SER A 35 10.74 -32.76 21.99
C SER A 35 9.62 -31.72 21.85
N ALA A 36 9.88 -30.60 21.21
CA ALA A 36 8.85 -29.78 20.61
C ALA A 36 7.98 -30.73 19.77
N LYS A 37 6.69 -30.82 20.09
CA LYS A 37 5.73 -31.50 19.22
C LYS A 37 5.71 -30.68 17.94
N GLY A 38 6.24 -31.23 16.84
CA GLY A 38 6.09 -30.65 15.51
C GLY A 38 4.58 -30.50 15.27
N GLY A 39 4.13 -29.28 15.02
CA GLY A 39 2.74 -29.03 14.66
C GLY A 39 2.36 -29.79 13.40
N ASP A 40 1.13 -30.26 13.33
CA ASP A 40 0.64 -30.93 12.14
C ASP A 40 0.15 -29.87 11.13
N GLY A 41 0.58 -29.96 9.86
CA GLY A 41 0.25 -29.02 8.79
C GLY A 41 1.40 -28.08 8.40
N SER A 42 1.12 -27.25 7.42
CA SER A 42 2.03 -26.23 6.90
C SER A 42 1.27 -24.99 6.44
N VAL A 43 1.93 -23.85 6.42
CA VAL A 43 1.41 -22.55 5.95
C VAL A 43 2.20 -22.11 4.73
N TYR A 44 1.49 -21.72 3.67
CA TYR A 44 2.07 -21.04 2.53
C TYR A 44 1.34 -19.72 2.28
N MET A 45 2.04 -18.62 2.51
CA MET A 45 1.54 -17.26 2.31
C MET A 45 2.04 -16.70 0.99
N LEU A 46 1.12 -16.27 0.13
CA LEU A 46 1.44 -15.43 -1.02
C LEU A 46 1.22 -13.97 -0.60
N ASN A 47 2.32 -13.27 -0.31
CA ASN A 47 2.28 -11.88 0.15
C ASN A 47 2.09 -10.90 -1.02
N PHE A 48 1.21 -9.92 -0.81
CA PHE A 48 0.88 -8.88 -1.77
C PHE A 48 1.88 -7.70 -1.74
N LYS A 49 2.41 -7.36 -0.54
CA LYS A 49 3.20 -6.15 -0.29
C LYS A 49 4.70 -6.43 -0.31
N PRO A 50 5.44 -6.03 -1.38
CA PRO A 50 6.89 -6.25 -1.46
C PRO A 50 7.68 -5.62 -0.33
N GLU A 51 7.28 -4.44 0.14
CA GLU A 51 7.92 -3.70 1.23
C GLU A 51 7.88 -4.43 2.58
N THR A 52 6.97 -5.38 2.75
CA THR A 52 6.83 -6.16 3.98
C THR A 52 7.52 -7.53 3.94
N ASP A 53 8.18 -7.88 2.83
CA ASP A 53 8.73 -9.23 2.60
C ASP A 53 9.63 -9.71 3.72
N GLN A 54 10.65 -8.92 4.09
CA GLN A 54 11.61 -9.33 5.10
C GLN A 54 10.95 -9.57 6.46
N ALA A 55 10.02 -8.71 6.86
CA ALA A 55 9.32 -8.87 8.13
C ALA A 55 8.43 -10.12 8.16
N TRP A 56 7.82 -10.50 7.03
CA TRP A 56 7.09 -11.75 6.90
C TRP A 56 8.00 -12.97 6.92
N GLN A 57 9.20 -12.92 6.30
CA GLN A 57 10.19 -13.99 6.36
C GLN A 57 10.65 -14.23 7.81
N ASP A 58 10.95 -13.15 8.55
CA ASP A 58 11.36 -13.21 9.96
C ASP A 58 10.26 -13.82 10.85
N LEU A 59 8.99 -13.44 10.64
CA LEU A 59 7.85 -14.02 11.36
C LEU A 59 7.66 -15.50 11.04
N ALA A 60 7.82 -15.88 9.77
CA ALA A 60 7.72 -17.28 9.34
C ALA A 60 8.77 -18.16 10.01
N GLU A 61 10.04 -17.71 10.05
CA GLU A 61 11.12 -18.40 10.74
C GLU A 61 10.80 -18.55 12.24
N LYS A 62 10.41 -17.46 12.88
CA LYS A 62 10.12 -17.44 14.32
C LYS A 62 8.94 -18.36 14.69
N TYR A 63 7.84 -18.29 13.97
CA TYR A 63 6.71 -19.18 14.21
C TYR A 63 7.07 -20.65 13.99
N THR A 64 7.86 -20.94 12.95
CA THR A 64 8.35 -22.29 12.67
C THR A 64 9.22 -22.80 13.82
N ASP A 65 10.11 -21.99 14.35
CA ASP A 65 11.00 -22.35 15.47
C ASP A 65 10.20 -22.61 16.77
N GLU A 66 9.15 -21.82 17.02
CA GLU A 66 8.34 -21.93 18.24
C GLU A 66 7.38 -23.13 18.20
N THR A 67 6.79 -23.40 17.03
CA THR A 67 5.69 -24.38 16.93
C THR A 67 6.05 -25.66 16.21
N GLY A 68 7.09 -25.62 15.39
CA GLY A 68 7.46 -26.71 14.47
C GLY A 68 6.59 -26.77 13.20
N VAL A 69 5.59 -25.85 13.03
CA VAL A 69 4.82 -25.72 11.81
C VAL A 69 5.62 -24.96 10.78
N GLN A 70 5.84 -25.58 9.61
CA GLN A 70 6.56 -24.90 8.53
C GLN A 70 5.73 -23.77 7.94
N VAL A 71 6.27 -22.54 7.93
CA VAL A 71 5.70 -21.40 7.24
C VAL A 71 6.59 -21.01 6.08
N THR A 72 5.99 -20.87 4.89
CA THR A 72 6.66 -20.39 3.67
C THR A 72 6.00 -19.10 3.23
N VAL A 73 6.79 -18.07 2.98
CA VAL A 73 6.31 -16.79 2.43
C VAL A 73 6.90 -16.61 1.03
N VAL A 74 6.05 -16.31 0.07
CA VAL A 74 6.45 -15.90 -1.28
C VAL A 74 5.82 -14.54 -1.54
N THR A 75 6.62 -13.56 -1.89
CA THR A 75 6.15 -12.21 -2.21
C THR A 75 6.09 -12.03 -3.72
N ALA A 76 4.94 -11.58 -4.22
CA ALA A 76 4.79 -11.25 -5.63
C ALA A 76 5.54 -9.96 -5.96
N ALA A 77 6.07 -9.86 -7.18
CA ALA A 77 6.65 -8.61 -7.65
C ALA A 77 5.56 -7.53 -7.79
N ASP A 78 5.96 -6.28 -7.63
CA ASP A 78 5.07 -5.14 -7.75
C ASP A 78 4.29 -5.15 -9.07
N GLY A 79 2.99 -4.88 -9.02
CA GLY A 79 2.07 -4.93 -10.15
C GLY A 79 1.82 -6.33 -10.76
N GLN A 80 2.38 -7.41 -10.17
CA GLN A 80 2.27 -8.78 -10.72
C GLN A 80 1.42 -9.73 -9.86
N TYR A 81 0.82 -9.23 -8.79
CA TYR A 81 0.18 -10.09 -7.80
C TYR A 81 -0.91 -11.01 -8.39
N LYS A 82 -1.86 -10.47 -9.16
CA LYS A 82 -2.96 -11.30 -9.73
C LYS A 82 -2.45 -12.36 -10.69
N THR A 83 -1.47 -12.03 -11.52
CA THR A 83 -0.84 -13.01 -12.43
C THR A 83 -0.16 -14.12 -11.65
N THR A 84 0.58 -13.75 -10.60
CA THR A 84 1.25 -14.69 -9.70
C THR A 84 0.23 -15.55 -8.96
N LEU A 85 -0.82 -14.96 -8.38
CA LEU A 85 -1.88 -15.66 -7.67
C LEU A 85 -2.56 -16.73 -8.55
N LYS A 86 -2.93 -16.39 -9.79
CA LYS A 86 -3.52 -17.34 -10.74
C LYS A 86 -2.60 -18.53 -11.01
N SER A 87 -1.31 -18.26 -11.16
CA SER A 87 -0.30 -19.30 -11.37
C SER A 87 -0.10 -20.17 -10.12
N GLU A 88 0.00 -19.55 -8.94
CA GLU A 88 0.23 -20.26 -7.68
C GLU A 88 -0.97 -21.12 -7.27
N LEU A 89 -2.21 -20.63 -7.40
CA LEU A 89 -3.43 -21.38 -7.10
C LEU A 89 -3.66 -22.58 -8.04
N ALA A 90 -3.00 -22.61 -9.20
CA ALA A 90 -3.06 -23.75 -10.14
C ALA A 90 -2.08 -24.88 -9.79
N LYS A 91 -1.14 -24.65 -8.87
CA LYS A 91 -0.14 -25.66 -8.47
C LYS A 91 -0.75 -26.67 -7.50
N LYS A 92 -0.06 -27.82 -7.35
CA LYS A 92 -0.42 -28.81 -6.35
C LYS A 92 -0.18 -28.29 -4.93
N GLU A 93 0.94 -27.63 -4.73
CA GLU A 93 1.32 -26.92 -3.50
C GLU A 93 0.90 -25.43 -3.67
N ALA A 94 -0.39 -25.16 -3.49
CA ALA A 94 -0.95 -23.82 -3.63
C ALA A 94 -0.89 -23.04 -2.32
N PRO A 95 -0.90 -21.67 -2.35
CA PRO A 95 -0.96 -20.87 -1.15
C PRO A 95 -2.15 -21.24 -0.27
N THR A 96 -1.92 -21.33 1.05
CA THR A 96 -2.97 -21.47 2.07
C THR A 96 -3.52 -20.13 2.51
N ILE A 97 -2.71 -19.05 2.37
CA ILE A 97 -3.10 -17.64 2.55
C ILE A 97 -2.81 -16.89 1.26
N PHE A 98 -3.77 -16.13 0.80
CA PHE A 98 -3.61 -15.19 -0.32
C PHE A 98 -4.46 -13.94 -0.09
N ASN A 99 -4.19 -12.89 -0.85
CA ASN A 99 -4.89 -11.62 -0.73
C ASN A 99 -5.92 -11.42 -1.85
N ILE A 100 -7.06 -10.85 -1.51
CA ILE A 100 -8.06 -10.32 -2.45
C ILE A 100 -8.50 -8.93 -1.99
N GLY A 101 -8.93 -8.08 -2.93
CA GLY A 101 -9.25 -6.69 -2.65
C GLY A 101 -10.74 -6.33 -2.79
N SER A 102 -11.56 -7.19 -3.40
CA SER A 102 -12.93 -6.82 -3.75
C SER A 102 -13.91 -8.00 -3.81
N THR A 103 -15.20 -7.70 -3.87
CA THR A 103 -16.24 -8.69 -4.13
C THR A 103 -16.15 -9.29 -5.55
N ALA A 104 -15.57 -8.57 -6.50
CA ALA A 104 -15.28 -9.11 -7.83
C ALA A 104 -14.20 -10.21 -7.76
N ASP A 105 -13.16 -10.00 -6.97
CA ASP A 105 -12.16 -11.03 -6.70
C ASP A 105 -12.79 -12.24 -5.98
N CYS A 106 -13.73 -12.01 -5.04
CA CYS A 106 -14.47 -13.10 -4.43
C CYS A 106 -15.20 -13.97 -5.46
N ALA A 107 -15.78 -13.35 -6.49
CA ALA A 107 -16.46 -14.09 -7.57
C ALA A 107 -15.46 -14.91 -8.41
N GLU A 108 -14.29 -14.33 -8.72
CA GLU A 108 -13.23 -14.99 -9.49
C GLU A 108 -12.64 -16.21 -8.75
N TYR A 109 -12.42 -16.05 -7.43
CA TYR A 109 -11.75 -17.04 -6.59
C TYR A 109 -12.69 -17.86 -5.69
N ASP A 110 -14.02 -17.81 -5.88
CA ASP A 110 -15.05 -18.43 -5.00
C ASP A 110 -14.72 -19.85 -4.55
N LYS A 111 -14.25 -20.69 -5.46
CA LYS A 111 -13.91 -22.10 -5.15
C LYS A 111 -12.74 -22.27 -4.16
N TYR A 112 -11.93 -21.21 -3.97
CA TYR A 112 -10.78 -21.20 -3.06
C TYR A 112 -11.09 -20.53 -1.73
N ILE A 113 -12.28 -19.94 -1.56
CA ILE A 113 -12.65 -19.17 -0.37
C ILE A 113 -13.11 -20.10 0.76
N TYR A 114 -12.35 -20.12 1.85
CA TYR A 114 -12.77 -20.70 3.13
C TYR A 114 -13.65 -19.69 3.89
N ASP A 115 -14.68 -20.16 4.60
CA ASP A 115 -15.53 -19.27 5.41
C ASP A 115 -14.85 -18.94 6.74
N LEU A 116 -14.47 -17.67 6.90
CA LEU A 116 -13.77 -17.15 8.08
C LEU A 116 -14.70 -16.73 9.23
N LYS A 117 -16.02 -16.95 9.11
CA LYS A 117 -17.03 -16.47 10.05
C LYS A 117 -16.75 -16.86 11.51
N ASP A 118 -16.23 -18.06 11.74
CA ASP A 118 -15.94 -18.59 13.07
C ASP A 118 -14.45 -18.44 13.47
N SER A 119 -13.62 -17.85 12.61
CA SER A 119 -12.18 -17.66 12.85
C SER A 119 -11.90 -16.62 13.92
N GLU A 120 -10.76 -16.76 14.63
CA GLU A 120 -10.32 -15.78 15.61
C GLU A 120 -9.99 -14.43 14.96
N ILE A 121 -9.36 -14.43 13.76
CA ILE A 121 -9.06 -13.18 13.04
C ILE A 121 -10.32 -12.37 12.73
N TYR A 122 -11.43 -13.02 12.39
CA TYR A 122 -12.71 -12.32 12.19
C TYR A 122 -13.31 -11.84 13.51
N LYS A 123 -13.16 -12.60 14.60
CA LYS A 123 -13.65 -12.18 15.92
C LYS A 123 -12.94 -10.94 16.43
N HIS A 124 -11.62 -10.87 16.25
CA HIS A 124 -10.78 -9.74 16.66
C HIS A 124 -10.91 -8.51 15.78
N LEU A 125 -11.51 -8.60 14.57
CA LEU A 125 -11.70 -7.44 13.69
C LEU A 125 -12.58 -6.39 14.39
N THR A 126 -12.09 -5.15 14.51
CA THR A 126 -12.76 -4.06 15.24
C THR A 126 -14.02 -3.57 14.52
N ASP A 127 -13.96 -3.48 13.21
CA ASP A 127 -15.09 -3.12 12.35
C ASP A 127 -15.35 -4.26 11.34
N LYS A 128 -16.51 -4.91 11.47
CA LYS A 128 -16.89 -6.03 10.62
C LYS A 128 -17.11 -5.65 9.16
N SER A 129 -17.30 -4.36 8.86
CA SER A 129 -17.34 -3.87 7.48
C SER A 129 -16.00 -3.95 6.74
N LEU A 130 -14.89 -4.16 7.47
CA LEU A 130 -13.56 -4.43 6.93
C LEU A 130 -13.34 -5.91 6.56
N ALA A 131 -14.40 -6.70 6.49
CA ALA A 131 -14.39 -8.04 5.94
C ALA A 131 -15.18 -8.06 4.62
N LEU A 132 -14.73 -8.84 3.64
CA LEU A 132 -15.52 -9.06 2.44
C LEU A 132 -16.51 -10.20 2.68
N GLU A 133 -17.79 -9.90 2.52
CA GLU A 133 -18.86 -10.90 2.56
C GLU A 133 -19.24 -11.31 1.15
N TYR A 134 -19.24 -12.60 0.88
CA TYR A 134 -19.61 -13.14 -0.41
C TYR A 134 -20.35 -14.48 -0.29
N ASN A 135 -21.51 -14.60 -0.95
CA ASN A 135 -22.35 -15.80 -0.92
C ASN A 135 -22.67 -16.32 0.50
N GLY A 136 -22.84 -15.41 1.47
CA GLY A 136 -23.15 -15.73 2.86
C GLY A 136 -21.96 -16.25 3.69
N LYS A 137 -20.74 -16.17 3.15
CA LYS A 137 -19.47 -16.43 3.85
C LYS A 137 -18.75 -15.13 4.17
N ILE A 138 -17.97 -15.12 5.23
CA ILE A 138 -16.89 -14.14 5.41
C ILE A 138 -15.71 -14.64 4.57
N ALA A 139 -15.58 -14.06 3.37
CA ALA A 139 -14.63 -14.50 2.36
C ALA A 139 -13.19 -14.12 2.70
N SER A 140 -13.01 -12.97 3.33
CA SER A 140 -11.70 -12.45 3.70
C SER A 140 -11.81 -11.42 4.82
N VAL A 141 -10.67 -11.13 5.47
CA VAL A 141 -10.56 -10.16 6.57
C VAL A 141 -9.43 -9.20 6.25
N ALA A 142 -9.68 -7.89 6.37
CA ALA A 142 -8.65 -6.88 6.20
C ALA A 142 -7.46 -7.17 7.13
N ASN A 143 -6.25 -7.13 6.60
CA ASN A 143 -5.03 -7.31 7.37
C ASN A 143 -4.41 -5.98 7.80
N CYS A 144 -4.69 -4.90 7.08
CA CYS A 144 -4.26 -3.55 7.41
C CYS A 144 -5.34 -2.53 7.04
N TYR A 145 -5.18 -1.35 7.59
CA TYR A 145 -5.99 -0.18 7.32
C TYR A 145 -5.04 0.91 6.85
N GLU A 146 -5.30 1.48 5.69
CA GLU A 146 -4.38 2.40 5.03
C GLU A 146 -5.09 3.69 4.62
N CYS A 147 -4.31 4.75 4.48
CA CYS A 147 -4.81 6.00 3.92
C CYS A 147 -3.85 6.56 2.87
N TYR A 148 -4.39 7.30 1.92
CA TYR A 148 -3.59 8.08 0.99
C TYR A 148 -4.11 9.51 0.85
N GLY A 149 -3.21 10.37 0.40
CA GLY A 149 -3.43 11.78 0.24
C GLY A 149 -2.25 12.44 -0.46
N ILE A 150 -1.94 13.65 -0.06
CA ILE A 150 -0.73 14.37 -0.46
C ILE A 150 0.19 14.43 0.76
N ILE A 151 1.34 13.76 0.70
CA ILE A 151 2.42 13.93 1.66
C ILE A 151 3.07 15.28 1.37
N TYR A 152 3.36 16.05 2.40
CA TYR A 152 4.01 17.35 2.24
C TYR A 152 5.06 17.62 3.31
N ASN A 153 6.07 18.41 2.95
CA ASN A 153 7.08 18.87 3.90
C ASN A 153 6.59 20.17 4.57
N LYS A 154 6.09 20.05 5.81
CA LYS A 154 5.56 21.18 6.57
C LYS A 154 6.64 22.19 6.94
N ALA A 155 7.89 21.74 7.20
CA ALA A 155 8.97 22.64 7.54
C ALA A 155 9.35 23.57 6.37
N ILE A 156 9.30 23.05 5.14
CA ILE A 156 9.49 23.86 3.93
C ILE A 156 8.34 24.86 3.79
N LEU A 157 7.09 24.44 3.94
CA LEU A 157 5.94 25.35 3.85
C LEU A 157 5.94 26.41 4.96
N GLU A 158 6.36 26.09 6.16
CA GLU A 158 6.52 27.06 7.25
C GLU A 158 7.60 28.12 6.93
N LYS A 159 8.74 27.70 6.35
CA LYS A 159 9.78 28.61 5.87
C LYS A 159 9.25 29.48 4.72
N TYR A 160 8.55 28.91 3.76
CA TYR A 160 7.89 29.63 2.66
C TYR A 160 6.97 30.73 3.20
N CYS A 161 6.06 30.40 4.13
CA CYS A 161 5.15 31.36 4.74
C CYS A 161 5.86 32.49 5.53
N SER A 162 6.98 32.12 6.19
CA SER A 162 7.65 33.06 7.12
C SER A 162 8.72 33.91 6.47
N ASN A 163 9.43 33.40 5.48
CA ASN A 163 10.67 34.03 4.97
C ASN A 163 10.51 34.56 3.54
N TYR A 164 9.59 33.99 2.73
CA TYR A 164 9.35 34.48 1.38
C TYR A 164 8.26 35.56 1.37
N SER A 165 8.63 36.77 1.02
CA SER A 165 7.71 37.94 1.06
C SER A 165 6.58 37.90 0.02
N GLY A 166 6.72 37.02 -1.01
CA GLY A 166 5.74 36.76 -2.05
C GLY A 166 4.75 35.65 -1.72
N ALA A 167 4.90 34.97 -0.56
CA ALA A 167 4.08 33.82 -0.20
C ALA A 167 2.58 34.13 -0.30
N VAL A 168 1.85 33.25 -1.00
CA VAL A 168 0.41 33.40 -1.25
C VAL A 168 -0.47 32.93 -0.10
N ILE A 169 0.13 32.27 0.91
CA ILE A 169 -0.50 31.85 2.17
C ILE A 169 0.35 32.35 3.35
N LYS A 170 -0.25 32.38 4.54
CA LYS A 170 0.43 32.81 5.78
C LYS A 170 0.70 31.65 6.73
N SER A 171 -0.02 30.56 6.58
CA SER A 171 0.09 29.34 7.35
C SER A 171 -0.20 28.15 6.46
N VAL A 172 0.36 26.99 6.78
CA VAL A 172 0.03 25.71 6.12
C VAL A 172 -1.47 25.42 6.26
N ASP A 173 -2.08 25.81 7.38
CA ASP A 173 -3.52 25.65 7.64
C ASP A 173 -4.43 26.46 6.70
N ASP A 174 -3.88 27.37 5.90
CA ASP A 174 -4.64 28.08 4.89
C ASP A 174 -4.96 27.20 3.67
N ILE A 175 -4.24 26.08 3.47
CA ILE A 175 -4.48 25.12 2.39
C ILE A 175 -5.65 24.22 2.81
N LYS A 176 -6.85 24.53 2.32
CA LYS A 176 -8.10 23.85 2.69
C LYS A 176 -8.92 23.36 1.50
N ASP A 177 -8.50 23.70 0.30
CA ASP A 177 -9.18 23.43 -0.94
C ASP A 177 -8.19 23.37 -2.12
N LEU A 178 -8.66 22.82 -3.24
CA LEU A 178 -7.88 22.72 -4.47
C LEU A 178 -7.40 24.08 -4.99
N ASP A 179 -8.24 25.12 -4.90
CA ASP A 179 -7.89 26.45 -5.39
C ASP A 179 -6.67 27.04 -4.67
N THR A 180 -6.60 26.82 -3.36
CA THR A 180 -5.48 27.31 -2.53
C THR A 180 -4.24 26.45 -2.76
N LEU A 181 -4.38 25.11 -2.83
CA LEU A 181 -3.25 24.23 -3.10
C LEU A 181 -2.62 24.50 -4.46
N GLU A 182 -3.44 24.67 -5.50
CA GLU A 182 -2.97 24.99 -6.86
C GLU A 182 -2.23 26.33 -6.92
N LYS A 183 -2.73 27.36 -6.21
CA LYS A 183 -2.03 28.64 -6.10
C LYS A 183 -0.67 28.51 -5.42
N VAL A 184 -0.58 27.76 -4.33
CA VAL A 184 0.67 27.52 -3.60
C VAL A 184 1.67 26.76 -4.47
N ALA A 185 1.23 25.67 -5.11
CA ALA A 185 2.09 24.87 -5.97
C ALA A 185 2.60 25.66 -7.18
N THR A 186 1.73 26.45 -7.80
CA THR A 186 2.11 27.32 -8.93
C THR A 186 3.10 28.39 -8.49
N ASP A 187 2.85 29.08 -7.36
CA ASP A 187 3.75 30.12 -6.85
C ASP A 187 5.14 29.57 -6.50
N ILE A 188 5.19 28.39 -5.86
CA ILE A 188 6.47 27.72 -5.55
C ILE A 188 7.22 27.38 -6.85
N ASN A 189 6.53 26.82 -7.84
CA ASN A 189 7.15 26.40 -9.10
C ASN A 189 7.64 27.59 -9.94
N GLU A 190 6.86 28.67 -10.01
CA GLU A 190 7.21 29.87 -10.78
C GLU A 190 8.32 30.70 -10.14
N HIS A 191 8.47 30.63 -8.80
CA HIS A 191 9.42 31.45 -8.04
C HIS A 191 10.46 30.63 -7.27
N VAL A 192 10.74 29.40 -7.72
CA VAL A 192 11.61 28.46 -7.02
C VAL A 192 12.97 29.05 -6.63
N ASP A 193 13.62 29.79 -7.51
CA ASP A 193 14.92 30.40 -7.25
C ASP A 193 14.86 31.48 -6.15
N ASP A 194 13.82 32.32 -6.15
CA ASP A 194 13.63 33.38 -5.14
C ASP A 194 13.26 32.75 -3.79
N ILE A 195 12.46 31.73 -3.78
CA ILE A 195 12.07 30.97 -2.58
C ILE A 195 13.30 30.27 -1.99
N ASN A 196 14.08 29.55 -2.82
CA ASN A 196 15.32 28.90 -2.39
C ASN A 196 16.26 29.89 -1.72
N LYS A 197 16.44 31.08 -2.30
CA LYS A 197 17.28 32.13 -1.73
C LYS A 197 16.72 32.71 -0.44
N ALA A 198 15.40 32.94 -0.37
CA ALA A 198 14.76 33.55 0.80
C ALA A 198 14.68 32.60 2.00
N CYS A 199 14.50 31.30 1.73
CA CYS A 199 14.24 30.29 2.73
C CYS A 199 15.43 29.38 3.05
N ASP A 200 16.56 29.57 2.35
CA ASP A 200 17.73 28.68 2.41
C ASP A 200 17.33 27.20 2.12
N LEU A 201 16.79 27.01 0.91
CA LEU A 201 16.30 25.74 0.37
C LEU A 201 16.98 25.43 -0.96
N HIS A 202 16.70 24.23 -1.50
CA HIS A 202 17.22 23.77 -2.81
C HIS A 202 16.14 23.03 -3.64
N LEU A 203 14.89 23.51 -3.54
CA LEU A 203 13.78 22.99 -4.33
C LEU A 203 14.07 23.07 -5.83
N THR A 204 13.58 22.09 -6.56
CA THR A 204 13.53 22.05 -8.02
C THR A 204 12.11 22.17 -8.55
N GLU A 205 11.12 21.87 -7.70
CA GLU A 205 9.72 21.76 -8.08
C GLU A 205 8.79 21.91 -6.86
N ALA A 206 7.48 22.05 -7.12
CA ALA A 206 6.48 22.02 -6.06
C ALA A 206 5.98 20.59 -5.81
N PHE A 207 5.54 19.88 -6.86
CA PHE A 207 5.10 18.49 -6.79
C PHE A 207 6.17 17.55 -7.32
N ALA A 208 6.47 16.52 -6.54
CA ALA A 208 7.27 15.38 -6.98
C ALA A 208 6.66 14.70 -8.21
N SER A 209 7.51 14.10 -9.02
CA SER A 209 7.18 13.54 -10.32
C SER A 209 6.00 12.57 -10.32
N ALA A 210 5.07 12.77 -11.24
CA ALA A 210 3.92 11.89 -11.43
C ALA A 210 4.22 10.80 -12.46
N GLY A 211 4.93 9.73 -12.07
CA GLY A 211 5.32 8.63 -12.96
C GLY A 211 4.12 7.82 -13.47
N LEU A 212 4.15 7.49 -14.77
CA LEU A 212 3.15 6.65 -15.45
C LEU A 212 3.68 5.26 -15.83
N ASP A 213 4.87 4.90 -15.39
CA ASP A 213 5.42 3.55 -15.52
C ASP A 213 4.61 2.52 -14.69
N SER A 214 4.88 1.23 -14.91
CA SER A 214 4.12 0.15 -14.27
C SER A 214 4.20 0.10 -12.74
N GLY A 215 5.27 0.65 -12.15
CA GLY A 215 5.44 0.74 -10.70
C GLY A 215 4.80 1.98 -10.07
N SER A 216 4.40 2.98 -10.87
CA SER A 216 3.95 4.28 -10.39
C SER A 216 2.51 4.65 -10.76
N ASN A 217 2.02 4.20 -11.93
CA ASN A 217 0.74 4.65 -12.51
C ASN A 217 -0.49 4.36 -11.66
N TRP A 218 -0.45 3.38 -10.78
CA TRP A 218 -1.54 3.02 -9.88
C TRP A 218 -1.96 4.18 -8.96
N ARG A 219 -1.04 5.08 -8.62
CA ARG A 219 -1.32 6.30 -7.84
C ARG A 219 -2.34 7.19 -8.54
N PHE A 220 -2.32 7.21 -9.88
CA PHE A 220 -3.16 8.11 -10.68
C PHE A 220 -4.32 7.39 -11.34
N THR A 221 -4.11 6.19 -11.88
CA THR A 221 -5.16 5.38 -12.49
C THR A 221 -6.07 4.69 -11.48
N GLY A 222 -5.61 4.51 -10.25
CA GLY A 222 -6.36 3.99 -9.10
C GLY A 222 -6.74 5.08 -8.12
N HIS A 223 -5.77 5.61 -7.39
CA HIS A 223 -6.03 6.49 -6.24
C HIS A 223 -6.61 7.84 -6.65
N LEU A 224 -5.97 8.60 -7.56
CA LEU A 224 -6.53 9.88 -8.01
C LEU A 224 -7.84 9.70 -8.75
N ALA A 225 -7.91 8.73 -9.67
CA ALA A 225 -9.14 8.42 -10.39
C ALA A 225 -10.24 7.87 -9.46
N GLY A 226 -9.84 7.24 -8.36
CA GLY A 226 -10.74 6.77 -7.30
C GLY A 226 -11.58 7.88 -6.66
N LEU A 227 -11.06 9.12 -6.60
CA LEU A 227 -11.83 10.25 -6.12
C LEU A 227 -12.97 10.62 -7.08
N ALA A 228 -12.70 10.60 -8.40
CA ALA A 228 -13.74 10.84 -9.40
C ALA A 228 -14.87 9.80 -9.28
N LEU A 229 -14.51 8.53 -9.04
CA LEU A 229 -15.48 7.45 -8.83
C LEU A 229 -16.25 7.63 -7.52
N TYR A 230 -15.55 7.98 -6.43
CA TYR A 230 -16.16 8.22 -5.12
C TYR A 230 -17.29 9.27 -5.20
N TYR A 231 -17.02 10.42 -5.81
CA TYR A 231 -18.03 11.47 -5.95
C TYR A 231 -19.16 11.07 -6.89
N GLU A 232 -18.87 10.37 -7.98
CA GLU A 232 -19.87 9.87 -8.90
C GLU A 232 -20.80 8.85 -8.21
N PHE A 233 -20.25 7.92 -7.42
CA PHE A 233 -21.02 6.92 -6.68
C PHE A 233 -21.82 7.56 -5.53
N LYS A 234 -21.23 8.52 -4.81
CA LYS A 234 -21.88 9.30 -3.76
C LYS A 234 -23.12 10.02 -4.31
N ASP A 235 -22.99 10.68 -5.45
CA ASP A 235 -24.10 11.37 -6.12
C ASP A 235 -25.20 10.42 -6.60
N ALA A 236 -24.84 9.25 -7.04
CA ALA A 236 -25.78 8.22 -7.48
C ALA A 236 -26.48 7.50 -6.31
N GLY A 237 -26.03 7.75 -5.07
CA GLY A 237 -26.52 7.05 -3.88
C GLY A 237 -26.18 5.57 -3.85
N CYS A 238 -25.07 5.18 -4.48
CA CYS A 238 -24.58 3.81 -4.53
C CYS A 238 -23.78 3.45 -3.30
N ASP A 239 -23.62 2.15 -3.08
CA ASP A 239 -22.58 1.63 -2.19
C ASP A 239 -21.22 1.98 -2.76
N LEU A 240 -20.40 2.71 -2.00
CA LEU A 240 -19.11 3.25 -2.42
C LEU A 240 -18.04 2.16 -2.65
N THR A 241 -18.27 0.95 -2.10
CA THR A 241 -17.35 -0.20 -2.19
C THR A 241 -17.84 -1.31 -3.13
N ALA A 242 -19.15 -1.31 -3.48
CA ALA A 242 -19.72 -2.27 -4.41
C ALA A 242 -19.77 -1.75 -5.87
N GLY A 243 -19.75 -0.43 -6.03
CA GLY A 243 -19.63 0.24 -7.32
C GLY A 243 -20.87 0.22 -8.19
N GLN A 244 -20.73 0.75 -9.37
CA GLN A 244 -21.74 0.81 -10.41
C GLN A 244 -21.36 -0.02 -11.63
N LYS A 245 -22.36 -0.48 -12.39
CA LYS A 245 -22.13 -1.17 -13.67
C LYS A 245 -21.56 -0.27 -14.76
N GLU A 246 -21.83 1.02 -14.67
CA GLU A 246 -21.40 2.02 -15.65
C GLU A 246 -20.79 3.21 -14.91
N VAL A 247 -19.62 3.63 -15.35
CA VAL A 247 -18.94 4.85 -14.90
C VAL A 247 -19.11 5.89 -16.00
N THR A 248 -19.67 7.06 -15.66
CA THR A 248 -19.99 8.10 -16.66
C THR A 248 -18.86 9.09 -16.88
N GLY A 249 -17.89 9.15 -15.97
CA GLY A 249 -16.80 10.11 -16.00
C GLY A 249 -17.22 11.53 -15.60
N LYS A 250 -18.29 11.67 -14.80
CA LYS A 250 -18.86 12.96 -14.39
C LYS A 250 -17.81 13.93 -13.81
N TYR A 251 -16.82 13.41 -13.11
CA TYR A 251 -15.79 14.19 -12.41
C TYR A 251 -14.43 14.18 -13.11
N MET A 252 -14.38 13.87 -14.40
CA MET A 252 -13.12 13.87 -15.16
C MET A 252 -12.47 15.25 -15.30
N ASP A 253 -13.24 16.34 -15.31
CA ASP A 253 -12.67 17.69 -15.35
C ASP A 253 -11.95 18.01 -14.02
N ASN A 254 -12.45 17.53 -12.88
CA ASN A 254 -11.78 17.66 -11.60
C ASN A 254 -10.49 16.83 -11.56
N PHE A 255 -10.55 15.57 -12.04
CA PHE A 255 -9.37 14.73 -12.20
C PHE A 255 -8.28 15.44 -13.04
N LYS A 256 -8.66 15.94 -14.21
CA LYS A 256 -7.74 16.64 -15.11
C LYS A 256 -7.10 17.86 -14.45
N ARG A 257 -7.87 18.64 -13.68
CA ARG A 257 -7.35 19.82 -12.98
C ARG A 257 -6.26 19.43 -11.97
N VAL A 258 -6.50 18.39 -11.16
CA VAL A 258 -5.50 17.90 -10.19
C VAL A 258 -4.28 17.32 -10.92
N TRP A 259 -4.51 16.53 -11.98
CA TRP A 259 -3.44 15.97 -12.79
C TRP A 259 -2.58 17.05 -13.46
N ASP A 260 -3.22 18.06 -14.02
CA ASP A 260 -2.53 19.21 -14.63
C ASP A 260 -1.72 20.00 -13.59
N MET A 261 -2.23 20.19 -12.38
CA MET A 261 -1.48 20.78 -11.29
C MET A 261 -0.20 19.97 -11.02
N TYR A 262 -0.29 18.67 -10.80
CA TYR A 262 0.87 17.81 -10.55
C TYR A 262 1.92 17.93 -11.66
N THR A 263 1.50 17.77 -12.91
CA THR A 263 2.41 17.73 -14.05
C THR A 263 2.93 19.12 -14.50
N ASN A 264 2.22 20.20 -14.19
CA ASN A 264 2.66 21.57 -14.51
C ASN A 264 3.58 22.16 -13.44
N THR A 265 3.57 21.62 -12.22
CA THR A 265 4.38 22.11 -11.10
C THR A 265 5.47 21.11 -10.67
N SER A 266 5.73 20.12 -11.53
CA SER A 266 6.84 19.18 -11.46
C SER A 266 7.94 19.55 -12.46
N ALA A 267 9.18 19.22 -12.14
CA ALA A 267 10.34 19.38 -13.02
C ALA A 267 10.44 18.27 -14.07
N ALA A 268 9.65 17.20 -13.93
CA ALA A 268 9.68 16.06 -14.84
C ALA A 268 9.21 16.42 -16.25
N ASP A 269 9.93 15.92 -17.27
CA ASP A 269 9.49 16.06 -18.65
C ASP A 269 8.25 15.18 -18.89
N LYS A 270 7.13 15.81 -19.24
CA LYS A 270 5.85 15.15 -19.54
C LYS A 270 5.94 14.07 -20.61
N ALA A 271 6.92 14.17 -21.51
CA ALA A 271 7.16 13.17 -22.55
C ALA A 271 7.83 11.89 -22.01
N THR A 272 8.30 11.88 -20.78
CA THR A 272 9.05 10.77 -20.18
C THR A 272 8.42 10.19 -18.92
N LEU A 273 7.18 10.56 -18.60
CA LEU A 273 6.51 10.10 -17.37
C LEU A 273 6.32 8.57 -17.32
N ASP A 274 6.30 7.89 -18.47
CA ASP A 274 6.19 6.43 -18.57
C ASP A 274 7.55 5.71 -18.63
N SER A 275 8.66 6.45 -18.53
CA SER A 275 10.01 5.89 -18.75
C SER A 275 10.54 5.02 -17.61
N GLY A 276 9.93 5.08 -16.42
CA GLY A 276 10.43 4.42 -15.19
C GLY A 276 11.74 5.01 -14.64
N SER A 277 12.14 6.21 -15.10
CA SER A 277 13.34 6.91 -14.63
C SER A 277 13.07 7.91 -13.50
N LEU A 278 11.81 8.13 -13.15
CA LEU A 278 11.38 9.09 -12.13
C LEU A 278 11.37 8.44 -10.75
N ASN A 279 11.75 9.22 -9.73
CA ASN A 279 11.75 8.76 -8.35
C ASN A 279 11.19 9.84 -7.42
N ALA A 280 9.86 9.97 -7.41
CA ALA A 280 9.13 10.97 -6.63
C ALA A 280 9.38 10.87 -5.11
N GLU A 281 9.59 9.65 -4.59
CA GLU A 281 9.97 9.43 -3.20
C GLU A 281 11.31 10.12 -2.88
N SER A 282 12.32 9.92 -3.74
CA SER A 282 13.63 10.55 -3.56
C SER A 282 13.57 12.08 -3.69
N GLU A 283 12.76 12.61 -4.60
CA GLU A 283 12.59 14.04 -4.78
C GLU A 283 12.04 14.71 -3.50
N LEU A 284 11.04 14.10 -2.84
CA LEU A 284 10.58 14.55 -1.52
C LEU A 284 11.63 14.28 -0.44
N GLY A 285 12.25 13.10 -0.43
CA GLY A 285 13.24 12.68 0.55
C GLY A 285 14.51 13.53 0.56
N MET A 286 14.91 14.03 -0.59
CA MET A 286 16.04 14.95 -0.77
C MET A 286 15.64 16.43 -0.63
N GLU A 287 14.38 16.73 -0.26
CA GLU A 287 13.83 18.09 -0.13
C GLU A 287 13.89 18.91 -1.43
N GLU A 288 13.85 18.22 -2.58
CA GLU A 288 13.80 18.84 -3.91
C GLU A 288 12.35 19.18 -4.31
N ALA A 289 11.34 18.48 -3.74
CA ALA A 289 9.92 18.74 -3.90
C ALA A 289 9.25 19.02 -2.54
N VAL A 290 8.09 19.70 -2.59
CA VAL A 290 7.30 20.04 -1.38
C VAL A 290 6.16 19.05 -1.16
N PHE A 291 5.52 18.59 -2.25
CA PHE A 291 4.30 17.77 -2.25
C PHE A 291 4.53 16.45 -3.01
N TYR A 292 3.94 15.36 -2.49
CA TYR A 292 4.01 14.04 -3.09
C TYR A 292 2.70 13.28 -2.88
N GLN A 293 1.98 12.91 -3.94
CA GLN A 293 0.79 12.08 -3.80
C GLN A 293 1.18 10.63 -3.55
N ASN A 294 0.96 10.16 -2.33
CA ASN A 294 1.14 8.76 -1.95
C ASN A 294 0.37 8.45 -0.66
N GLY A 295 0.63 7.32 -0.02
CA GLY A 295 -0.07 6.85 1.16
C GLY A 295 0.82 6.69 2.40
N ASP A 296 0.19 6.24 3.48
CA ASP A 296 0.84 6.07 4.78
C ASP A 296 1.87 4.93 4.80
N TRP A 297 1.86 4.03 3.84
CA TRP A 297 2.92 3.02 3.63
C TRP A 297 4.29 3.63 3.35
N GLU A 298 4.37 4.86 2.83
CA GLU A 298 5.62 5.58 2.60
C GLU A 298 6.28 6.07 3.89
N TYR A 299 5.56 6.12 5.02
CA TYR A 299 6.06 6.70 6.26
C TYR A 299 7.38 6.07 6.73
N ALA A 300 7.50 4.75 6.62
CA ALA A 300 8.71 4.03 7.00
C ALA A 300 9.92 4.36 6.11
N ASN A 301 9.69 4.66 4.82
CA ASN A 301 10.75 5.01 3.87
C ASN A 301 11.45 6.33 4.22
N PHE A 302 10.77 7.21 4.94
CA PHE A 302 11.31 8.49 5.43
C PHE A 302 11.83 8.44 6.87
N ALA A 303 11.98 7.26 7.48
CA ALA A 303 12.56 7.16 8.82
C ALA A 303 13.97 7.77 8.86
N ASP A 304 14.30 8.50 9.93
CA ASP A 304 15.58 9.23 10.05
C ASP A 304 16.82 8.32 10.04
N ASP A 305 16.62 7.02 10.29
CA ASP A 305 17.67 5.98 10.31
C ASP A 305 17.61 5.05 9.08
N ASN A 306 16.82 5.40 8.06
CA ASN A 306 16.75 4.60 6.83
C ASN A 306 18.07 4.66 6.04
N GLU A 307 18.29 3.66 5.19
CA GLU A 307 19.50 3.52 4.36
C GLU A 307 19.42 4.34 3.05
N ASN A 308 18.30 5.02 2.76
CA ASN A 308 18.07 5.75 1.51
C ASN A 308 18.90 7.05 1.41
N GLY A 309 19.42 7.53 2.54
CA GLY A 309 20.25 8.73 2.58
C GLY A 309 19.48 10.04 2.39
N TYR A 310 18.19 10.05 2.67
CA TYR A 310 17.34 11.23 2.58
C TYR A 310 17.74 12.30 3.60
N THR A 311 17.53 13.57 3.24
CA THR A 311 17.83 14.73 4.09
C THR A 311 16.63 15.20 4.90
N VAL A 312 15.42 14.89 4.42
CA VAL A 312 14.16 15.23 5.11
C VAL A 312 14.11 14.51 6.47
N LYS A 313 13.64 15.19 7.49
CA LYS A 313 13.31 14.55 8.75
C LYS A 313 11.89 14.02 8.68
N GLN A 314 11.69 12.79 9.10
CA GLN A 314 10.37 12.17 9.13
C GLN A 314 9.36 13.04 9.90
N SER A 315 9.79 13.69 10.99
CA SER A 315 8.95 14.59 11.78
C SER A 315 8.49 15.86 11.03
N ASP A 316 9.14 16.23 9.94
CA ASP A 316 8.81 17.40 9.14
C ASP A 316 7.77 17.09 8.06
N LEU A 317 7.44 15.80 7.87
CA LEU A 317 6.41 15.36 6.94
C LEU A 317 5.04 15.27 7.61
N SER A 318 3.99 15.47 6.83
CA SER A 318 2.59 15.26 7.19
C SER A 318 1.78 14.94 5.95
N MET A 319 0.48 14.69 6.11
CA MET A 319 -0.44 14.44 5.00
C MET A 319 -1.60 15.44 4.99
N MET A 320 -2.11 15.73 3.80
CA MET A 320 -3.36 16.43 3.58
C MET A 320 -4.24 15.68 2.57
N PRO A 321 -5.56 15.93 2.54
CA PRO A 321 -6.44 15.34 1.53
C PRO A 321 -5.96 15.65 0.10
N ILE A 322 -6.29 14.76 -0.84
CA ILE A 322 -6.28 15.15 -2.25
C ILE A 322 -7.50 16.03 -2.46
N TYR A 323 -7.32 17.33 -2.37
CA TYR A 323 -8.40 18.26 -2.67
C TYR A 323 -8.82 18.12 -4.12
N PHE A 324 -10.10 17.90 -4.34
CA PHE A 324 -10.62 17.53 -5.64
C PHE A 324 -11.53 18.60 -6.27
N GLY A 325 -11.77 19.70 -5.53
CA GLY A 325 -12.61 20.82 -5.97
C GLY A 325 -14.10 20.50 -5.98
N VAL A 326 -14.57 19.57 -5.12
CA VAL A 326 -15.98 19.19 -5.01
C VAL A 326 -16.53 19.48 -3.62
N ASP A 327 -16.00 18.84 -2.57
CA ASP A 327 -16.47 18.97 -1.19
C ASP A 327 -15.25 19.10 -0.24
N ASP A 328 -14.22 19.77 -0.69
CA ASP A 328 -12.90 19.83 -0.07
C ASP A 328 -12.93 20.22 1.41
N GLU A 329 -13.89 21.09 1.79
CA GLU A 329 -14.04 21.52 3.19
C GLU A 329 -14.52 20.43 4.13
N ASN A 330 -15.15 19.36 3.63
CA ASN A 330 -15.74 18.31 4.44
C ASN A 330 -14.98 16.98 4.34
N GLU A 331 -14.21 16.79 3.30
CA GLU A 331 -13.53 15.52 3.05
C GLU A 331 -12.17 15.45 3.76
N GLY A 332 -11.83 14.24 4.23
CA GLY A 332 -10.56 13.86 4.82
C GLY A 332 -9.67 13.11 3.85
N LEU A 333 -8.71 12.34 4.39
CA LEU A 333 -7.89 11.45 3.59
C LEU A 333 -8.74 10.33 2.98
N ALA A 334 -8.27 9.79 1.87
CA ALA A 334 -8.82 8.57 1.32
C ALA A 334 -8.38 7.39 2.19
N VAL A 335 -9.37 6.63 2.69
CA VAL A 335 -9.14 5.59 3.69
C VAL A 335 -9.79 4.29 3.23
N GLY A 336 -9.09 3.18 3.42
CA GLY A 336 -9.60 1.87 3.04
C GLY A 336 -8.62 0.74 3.32
N THR A 337 -8.84 -0.37 2.64
CA THR A 337 -7.94 -1.51 2.63
C THR A 337 -7.96 -2.16 1.26
N GLU A 338 -6.81 -2.49 0.74
CA GLU A 338 -6.66 -3.24 -0.51
C GLU A 338 -6.31 -4.70 -0.22
N ASN A 339 -5.88 -4.96 1.00
CA ASN A 339 -5.32 -6.24 1.40
C ASN A 339 -6.22 -6.95 2.39
N HIS A 340 -6.87 -8.01 1.92
CA HIS A 340 -7.65 -8.89 2.76
C HIS A 340 -7.03 -10.28 2.74
N TRP A 341 -6.80 -10.87 3.91
CA TRP A 341 -6.40 -12.26 4.01
C TRP A 341 -7.56 -13.19 3.69
N THR A 342 -7.33 -14.08 2.74
CA THR A 342 -8.22 -15.17 2.37
C THR A 342 -7.52 -16.48 2.64
N VAL A 343 -8.24 -17.45 3.22
CA VAL A 343 -7.73 -18.80 3.45
C VAL A 343 -8.23 -19.74 2.36
N ASN A 344 -7.33 -20.57 1.84
CA ASN A 344 -7.62 -21.45 0.71
C ASN A 344 -8.42 -22.68 1.14
N ALA A 345 -9.70 -22.74 0.77
CA ALA A 345 -10.59 -23.89 1.02
C ALA A 345 -10.18 -25.18 0.30
N LYS A 346 -9.21 -25.13 -0.62
CA LYS A 346 -8.70 -26.32 -1.34
C LYS A 346 -7.46 -26.93 -0.68
N ALA A 347 -6.88 -26.27 0.31
CA ALA A 347 -5.80 -26.84 1.11
C ALA A 347 -6.33 -28.03 1.96
N ASP A 348 -5.43 -28.91 2.39
CA ASP A 348 -5.78 -29.96 3.33
C ASP A 348 -6.24 -29.35 4.67
N GLN A 349 -7.18 -29.99 5.37
CA GLN A 349 -7.76 -29.44 6.60
C GLN A 349 -6.68 -29.09 7.64
N LYS A 350 -5.64 -29.90 7.79
CA LYS A 350 -4.53 -29.63 8.70
C LYS A 350 -3.75 -28.36 8.34
N ASP A 351 -3.65 -28.04 7.05
CA ASP A 351 -2.96 -26.83 6.57
C ASP A 351 -3.87 -25.59 6.75
N ILE A 352 -5.20 -25.77 6.62
CA ILE A 352 -6.19 -24.73 6.96
C ILE A 352 -6.13 -24.42 8.47
N ASP A 353 -6.13 -25.45 9.31
CA ASP A 353 -6.07 -25.29 10.76
C ASP A 353 -4.77 -24.60 11.18
N ALA A 354 -3.62 -25.05 10.66
CA ALA A 354 -2.31 -24.42 10.89
C ALA A 354 -2.28 -22.95 10.40
N THR A 355 -2.92 -22.67 9.27
CA THR A 355 -3.04 -21.31 8.72
C THR A 355 -3.84 -20.39 9.63
N LEU A 356 -4.98 -20.84 10.14
CA LEU A 356 -5.81 -20.07 11.05
C LEU A 356 -5.09 -19.82 12.39
N GLU A 357 -4.33 -20.80 12.90
CA GLU A 357 -3.51 -20.66 14.09
C GLU A 357 -2.35 -19.67 13.87
N PHE A 358 -1.68 -19.72 12.71
CA PHE A 358 -0.64 -18.75 12.36
C PHE A 358 -1.18 -17.32 12.27
N LEU A 359 -2.29 -17.10 11.56
CA LEU A 359 -2.91 -15.79 11.47
C LEU A 359 -3.35 -15.26 12.86
N ASN A 360 -3.90 -16.11 13.71
CA ASN A 360 -4.24 -15.74 15.07
C ASN A 360 -2.98 -15.38 15.89
N TRP A 361 -1.90 -16.16 15.77
CA TRP A 361 -0.62 -15.86 16.42
C TRP A 361 -0.07 -14.51 15.96
N VAL A 362 -0.13 -14.21 14.66
CA VAL A 362 0.33 -12.92 14.11
C VAL A 362 -0.39 -11.74 14.76
N ILE A 363 -1.70 -11.83 14.98
CA ILE A 363 -2.47 -10.70 15.55
C ILE A 363 -2.53 -10.68 17.08
N THR A 364 -2.05 -11.72 17.78
CA THR A 364 -2.17 -11.81 19.24
C THR A 364 -0.83 -11.90 19.98
N SER A 365 0.21 -12.43 19.34
CA SER A 365 1.55 -12.51 19.96
C SER A 365 2.25 -11.14 19.97
N ASP A 366 3.19 -10.97 20.90
CA ASP A 366 4.02 -9.76 20.97
C ASP A 366 4.84 -9.61 19.69
N ASP A 367 5.42 -10.70 19.17
CA ASP A 367 6.24 -10.69 17.96
C ASP A 367 5.46 -10.36 16.69
N GLY A 368 4.27 -10.93 16.54
CA GLY A 368 3.40 -10.63 15.41
C GLY A 368 2.94 -9.18 15.41
N ARG A 369 2.48 -8.67 16.55
CA ARG A 369 2.04 -7.28 16.69
C ARG A 369 3.19 -6.28 16.50
N ASP A 370 4.37 -6.58 17.06
CA ASP A 370 5.57 -5.76 16.85
C ASP A 370 5.96 -5.70 15.37
N ALA A 371 5.94 -6.84 14.69
CA ALA A 371 6.26 -6.89 13.27
C ALA A 371 5.28 -6.07 12.43
N ILE A 372 3.98 -6.21 12.65
CA ILE A 372 2.95 -5.45 11.91
C ILE A 372 3.14 -3.94 12.11
N VAL A 373 3.29 -3.49 13.37
CA VAL A 373 3.30 -2.05 13.68
C VAL A 373 4.68 -1.42 13.48
N ASN A 374 5.73 -2.04 14.02
CA ASN A 374 7.04 -1.39 14.12
C ASN A 374 7.99 -1.77 12.97
N LYS A 375 7.83 -2.96 12.34
CA LYS A 375 8.69 -3.36 11.23
C LYS A 375 8.03 -3.15 9.86
N MET A 376 6.73 -3.41 9.75
CA MET A 376 5.98 -3.19 8.50
C MET A 376 5.35 -1.79 8.43
N GLY A 377 5.23 -1.07 9.56
CA GLY A 377 4.62 0.26 9.62
C GLY A 377 3.10 0.27 9.36
N LEU A 378 2.44 -0.88 9.47
CA LEU A 378 1.03 -1.03 9.14
C LEU A 378 0.11 -0.70 10.32
N SER A 379 -1.06 -0.17 10.03
CA SER A 379 -2.15 -0.01 11.00
C SER A 379 -3.10 -1.20 10.91
N ALA A 380 -3.14 -2.03 11.95
CA ALA A 380 -3.94 -3.26 11.96
C ALA A 380 -5.36 -3.02 12.51
N PRO A 381 -6.41 -3.56 11.87
CA PRO A 381 -7.80 -3.33 12.27
C PRO A 381 -8.30 -4.30 13.35
N PHE A 382 -7.43 -4.76 14.27
CA PHE A 382 -7.77 -5.75 15.29
C PHE A 382 -7.74 -5.15 16.70
N ASP A 383 -8.64 -5.59 17.57
CA ASP A 383 -8.77 -5.12 18.96
C ASP A 383 -7.58 -5.52 19.87
N THR A 384 -6.70 -6.38 19.38
CA THR A 384 -5.45 -6.78 20.03
C THR A 384 -4.33 -5.77 19.90
N PHE A 385 -4.45 -4.80 18.98
CA PHE A 385 -3.45 -3.76 18.74
C PHE A 385 -3.72 -2.53 19.59
N THR A 386 -3.32 -2.58 20.85
CA THR A 386 -3.50 -1.52 21.85
C THR A 386 -2.20 -1.20 22.57
N GLY A 387 -2.10 -0.02 23.18
CA GLY A 387 -0.95 0.40 23.97
C GLY A 387 0.32 0.50 23.12
N ASP A 388 1.33 -0.31 23.42
CA ASP A 388 2.62 -0.28 22.70
C ASP A 388 2.52 -0.74 21.22
N TYR A 389 1.39 -1.36 20.86
CA TYR A 389 1.10 -1.84 19.50
C TYR A 389 0.08 -0.97 18.75
N GLU A 390 -0.29 0.19 19.28
CA GLU A 390 -1.00 1.19 18.46
C GLU A 390 -0.09 1.71 17.34
N SER A 391 -0.68 1.99 16.18
CA SER A 391 0.10 2.49 15.03
C SER A 391 0.86 3.76 15.40
N LYS A 392 2.17 3.76 15.16
CA LYS A 392 3.06 4.91 15.33
C LYS A 392 3.20 5.71 14.04
N ASN A 393 2.55 5.26 12.98
CA ASN A 393 2.55 5.93 11.69
C ASN A 393 1.82 7.28 11.79
N ALA A 394 2.60 8.37 11.74
CA ALA A 394 2.03 9.71 11.87
C ALA A 394 1.08 10.06 10.72
N PHE A 395 1.29 9.49 9.52
CA PHE A 395 0.39 9.69 8.38
C PHE A 395 -0.99 9.06 8.63
N ALA A 396 -1.01 7.82 9.12
CA ALA A 396 -2.27 7.15 9.50
C ALA A 396 -3.00 7.91 10.62
N ASN A 397 -2.26 8.52 11.57
CA ASN A 397 -2.84 9.32 12.64
C ASN A 397 -3.53 10.59 12.12
N VAL A 398 -3.03 11.20 11.03
CA VAL A 398 -3.69 12.34 10.37
C VAL A 398 -5.10 11.98 9.92
N ALA A 399 -5.32 10.79 9.34
CA ALA A 399 -6.65 10.34 8.94
C ALA A 399 -7.62 10.33 10.13
N SER A 400 -7.18 9.77 11.27
CA SER A 400 -7.97 9.71 12.49
C SER A 400 -8.26 11.10 13.09
N GLU A 401 -7.29 12.01 13.03
CA GLU A 401 -7.44 13.40 13.51
C GLU A 401 -8.42 14.19 12.66
N LEU A 402 -8.38 14.05 11.33
CA LEU A 402 -9.32 14.70 10.42
C LEU A 402 -10.75 14.24 10.72
N VAL A 403 -10.99 12.95 10.96
CA VAL A 403 -12.31 12.43 11.32
C VAL A 403 -12.76 12.97 12.67
N LYS A 404 -11.89 13.04 13.70
CA LYS A 404 -12.19 13.66 14.99
C LYS A 404 -12.57 15.14 14.86
N ASN A 405 -12.00 15.83 13.87
CA ASN A 405 -12.29 17.23 13.55
C ASN A 405 -13.51 17.39 12.62
N GLY A 406 -14.30 16.34 12.39
CA GLY A 406 -15.56 16.37 11.66
C GLY A 406 -15.42 16.21 10.15
N LYS A 407 -14.25 15.83 9.64
CA LYS A 407 -14.08 15.47 8.23
C LYS A 407 -14.58 14.06 7.95
N THR A 408 -14.99 13.81 6.71
CA THR A 408 -15.43 12.50 6.24
C THR A 408 -14.31 11.83 5.46
N SER A 409 -13.95 10.60 5.81
CA SER A 409 -12.99 9.82 5.02
C SER A 409 -13.56 9.52 3.64
N VAL A 410 -12.72 9.64 2.61
CA VAL A 410 -13.05 9.24 1.24
C VAL A 410 -12.85 7.73 1.11
N ALA A 411 -13.90 6.99 0.73
CA ALA A 411 -13.78 5.54 0.55
C ALA A 411 -12.99 5.19 -0.72
N TRP A 412 -12.28 4.06 -0.68
CA TRP A 412 -11.52 3.54 -1.83
C TRP A 412 -12.43 2.96 -2.92
N SER A 413 -13.16 3.85 -3.60
CA SER A 413 -14.16 3.47 -4.62
C SER A 413 -13.56 2.90 -5.91
N PHE A 414 -12.24 3.01 -6.13
CA PHE A 414 -11.60 2.39 -7.29
C PHE A 414 -11.69 0.86 -7.27
N ASN A 415 -11.71 0.23 -6.10
CA ASN A 415 -11.90 -1.23 -5.96
C ASN A 415 -13.28 -1.71 -6.41
N ALA A 416 -14.23 -0.80 -6.51
CA ALA A 416 -15.59 -1.07 -6.94
C ALA A 416 -15.80 -0.96 -8.47
N THR A 417 -14.75 -0.71 -9.23
CA THR A 417 -14.83 -0.71 -10.70
C THR A 417 -14.96 -2.14 -11.23
N PRO A 418 -15.73 -2.35 -12.33
CA PRO A 418 -15.71 -3.65 -12.98
C PRO A 418 -14.31 -3.98 -13.49
N SER A 419 -13.73 -5.12 -13.05
CA SER A 419 -12.38 -5.53 -13.48
C SER A 419 -11.33 -4.42 -13.29
N VAL A 420 -11.05 -4.08 -12.04
CA VAL A 420 -10.20 -2.93 -11.65
C VAL A 420 -8.87 -2.83 -12.41
N ASP A 421 -8.22 -3.96 -12.69
CA ASP A 421 -6.93 -3.95 -13.41
C ASP A 421 -7.10 -3.61 -14.89
N ASP A 422 -8.14 -4.16 -15.55
CA ASP A 422 -8.45 -3.81 -16.93
C ASP A 422 -8.84 -2.34 -17.03
N TRP A 423 -9.63 -1.85 -16.07
CA TRP A 423 -10.03 -0.45 -16.00
C TRP A 423 -8.83 0.49 -15.83
N ARG A 424 -7.90 0.16 -14.93
CA ARG A 424 -6.65 0.93 -14.75
C ARG A 424 -5.81 0.94 -16.02
N ALA A 425 -5.65 -0.22 -16.69
CA ALA A 425 -4.90 -0.35 -17.93
C ALA A 425 -5.54 0.46 -19.07
N ASP A 426 -6.87 0.39 -19.21
CA ASP A 426 -7.62 1.13 -20.21
C ASP A 426 -7.59 2.65 -19.96
N PHE A 427 -7.48 3.08 -18.72
CA PHE A 427 -7.37 4.49 -18.35
C PHE A 427 -5.95 5.05 -18.56
N LEU A 428 -4.92 4.23 -18.41
CA LEU A 428 -3.51 4.65 -18.53
C LEU A 428 -3.18 5.21 -19.91
N ALA A 429 -3.62 4.53 -20.98
CA ALA A 429 -3.28 4.93 -22.34
C ALA A 429 -3.81 6.33 -22.71
N PRO A 430 -5.12 6.65 -22.50
CA PRO A 430 -5.63 8.00 -22.73
C PRO A 430 -5.03 9.05 -21.78
N LEU A 431 -4.65 8.70 -20.54
CA LEU A 431 -3.98 9.62 -19.64
C LEU A 431 -2.57 9.99 -20.17
N THR A 432 -1.82 9.01 -20.64
CA THR A 432 -0.51 9.22 -21.27
C THR A 432 -0.63 10.09 -22.51
N GLU A 433 -1.61 9.81 -23.38
CA GLU A 433 -1.86 10.61 -24.59
C GLU A 433 -2.27 12.05 -24.24
N TYR A 434 -3.18 12.23 -23.28
CA TYR A 434 -3.59 13.56 -22.80
C TYR A 434 -2.38 14.37 -22.32
N THR A 435 -1.51 13.77 -21.53
CA THR A 435 -0.34 14.44 -20.96
C THR A 435 0.64 14.87 -22.07
N ALA A 436 0.88 14.01 -23.03
CA ALA A 436 1.77 14.31 -24.17
C ALA A 436 1.22 15.41 -25.09
N VAL A 437 -0.11 15.45 -25.31
CA VAL A 437 -0.77 16.44 -26.19
C VAL A 437 -0.88 17.80 -25.51
N SER A 438 -1.14 17.87 -24.22
CA SER A 438 -1.24 19.15 -23.48
C SER A 438 0.08 19.95 -23.50
N TYR A 439 1.20 19.29 -23.83
CA TYR A 439 2.52 19.91 -23.98
C TYR A 439 2.71 20.64 -25.34
N THR A 440 1.89 20.36 -26.34
CA THR A 440 2.06 20.89 -27.71
C THR A 440 1.19 22.13 -28.00
N HIS A 441 0.47 22.63 -27.04
CA HIS A 441 -0.37 23.84 -27.10
C HIS A 441 -0.03 24.85 -26.01
#